data_db158129c66e867651d389626891ebdb
#
_entry.id   db158129c66e867651d389626891ebdb
#
_cell.length_a   1.000
_cell.length_b   1.000
_cell.length_c   1.000
_cell.angle_alpha   90.00
_cell.angle_beta   90.00
_cell.angle_gamma   90.00
#
_symmetry.space_group_name_H-M   'P 1'
#
loop_
_entity.id
_entity.type
_entity.pdbx_description
1 polymer ?
#
loop_
_entity_poly.entity_id
_entity_poly.type
_entity_poly.pdbx_seq_one_letter_code
_entity_poly.pdbx_strand_id
1 'polypeptide(L)'
;MTAIITPLLTHFRSGTYDRTRERAFHLSVLLGEGVCAWVVHATGNGELVAMAWSAGDLALKDNHLPEHPVSVSYVALPEWSTLVPDAALVPGTEAQHLSLVHGNAPKGQIRTEPVRLLGATCIYSRSAQAEKTLLELFANARPLPLRSILVRGVLSRSSSKPSVLLHKGADRTEIAIAYQNHLLLCNSFPVHT
;
A
#
# COMPACT_ATOMS: atom_id res chain seq x y z
N MET A 1 -24.73 -28.19 -1.67
CA MET A 1 -24.84 -27.27 -0.52
C MET A 1 -23.62 -26.39 -0.54
N THR A 2 -23.74 -25.14 -0.96
CA THR A 2 -22.65 -24.17 -0.95
C THR A 2 -22.57 -23.60 0.46
N ALA A 3 -21.50 -23.88 1.18
CA ALA A 3 -21.29 -23.29 2.49
C ALA A 3 -21.23 -21.76 2.32
N ILE A 4 -22.18 -21.04 2.90
CA ILE A 4 -22.12 -19.57 3.00
C ILE A 4 -21.01 -19.28 4.02
N ILE A 5 -19.80 -19.02 3.54
CA ILE A 5 -18.73 -18.50 4.39
C ILE A 5 -19.12 -17.07 4.71
N THR A 6 -19.63 -16.84 5.91
CA THR A 6 -19.85 -15.47 6.40
C THR A 6 -18.50 -14.78 6.43
N PRO A 7 -18.31 -13.65 5.73
CA PRO A 7 -17.04 -12.95 5.72
C PRO A 7 -16.71 -12.54 7.17
N LEU A 8 -15.59 -13.05 7.68
CA LEU A 8 -15.15 -12.79 9.05
C LEU A 8 -14.44 -11.45 9.07
N LEU A 9 -14.97 -10.50 9.85
CA LEU A 9 -14.23 -9.30 10.23
C LEU A 9 -13.37 -9.64 11.46
N THR A 10 -12.07 -9.49 11.31
CA THR A 10 -11.12 -9.66 12.41
C THR A 10 -10.55 -8.31 12.79
N HIS A 11 -10.47 -7.99 14.06
CA HIS A 11 -9.92 -6.73 14.55
C HIS A 11 -9.05 -6.93 15.78
N PHE A 12 -8.13 -5.99 15.96
CA PHE A 12 -7.31 -5.79 17.16
C PHE A 12 -7.45 -4.34 17.61
N ARG A 13 -7.49 -4.13 18.92
CA ARG A 13 -7.50 -2.79 19.51
C ARG A 13 -6.68 -2.81 20.80
N SER A 14 -5.73 -1.90 20.90
CA SER A 14 -5.00 -1.65 22.14
C SER A 14 -5.86 -0.83 23.12
N GLY A 15 -5.53 -0.92 24.43
CA GLY A 15 -6.18 -0.09 25.44
C GLY A 15 -5.93 1.41 25.29
N THR A 16 -4.94 1.79 24.46
CA THR A 16 -4.59 3.19 24.16
C THR A 16 -5.39 3.79 23.00
N TYR A 17 -6.17 2.97 22.28
CA TYR A 17 -7.01 3.45 21.19
C TYR A 17 -8.27 4.13 21.73
N ASP A 18 -8.37 5.43 21.52
CA ASP A 18 -9.51 6.25 21.93
C ASP A 18 -10.04 7.04 20.72
N ARG A 19 -11.26 6.75 20.29
CA ARG A 19 -11.92 7.45 19.17
C ARG A 19 -12.11 8.94 19.41
N THR A 20 -12.20 9.40 20.65
CA THR A 20 -12.30 10.85 20.95
C THR A 20 -11.03 11.61 20.57
N ARG A 21 -9.92 10.89 20.36
CA ARG A 21 -8.61 11.41 19.99
C ARG A 21 -8.20 11.09 18.54
N GLU A 22 -9.13 10.89 17.64
CA GLU A 22 -8.90 10.47 16.24
C GLU A 22 -7.86 11.34 15.51
N ARG A 23 -7.79 12.62 15.80
CA ARG A 23 -6.81 13.55 15.22
C ARG A 23 -5.36 13.31 15.67
N ALA A 24 -5.13 12.41 16.62
CA ALA A 24 -3.79 11.95 16.98
C ALA A 24 -3.34 10.71 16.19
N PHE A 25 -4.14 10.25 15.23
CA PHE A 25 -3.90 8.99 14.53
C PHE A 25 -3.72 9.18 13.03
N HIS A 26 -2.84 8.37 12.46
CA HIS A 26 -2.73 8.11 11.04
C HIS A 26 -3.43 6.80 10.69
N LEU A 27 -4.27 6.80 9.66
CA LEU A 27 -4.94 5.63 9.12
C LEU A 27 -4.23 5.16 7.85
N SER A 28 -3.79 3.90 7.83
CA SER A 28 -3.30 3.22 6.63
C SER A 28 -4.30 2.17 6.18
N VAL A 29 -4.65 2.15 4.89
CA VAL A 29 -5.63 1.22 4.32
C VAL A 29 -5.00 0.41 3.21
N LEU A 30 -5.26 -0.90 3.20
CA LEU A 30 -4.98 -1.81 2.10
C LEU A 30 -6.29 -2.25 1.47
N LEU A 31 -6.46 -1.94 0.19
CA LEU A 31 -7.53 -2.42 -0.66
C LEU A 31 -6.94 -3.46 -1.61
N GLY A 32 -7.33 -4.72 -1.46
CA GLY A 32 -6.87 -5.82 -2.30
C GLY A 32 -8.03 -6.50 -3.03
N GLU A 33 -7.73 -7.40 -3.96
CA GLU A 33 -8.74 -8.23 -4.57
C GLU A 33 -9.31 -9.20 -3.52
N GLY A 34 -10.57 -8.95 -3.14
CA GLY A 34 -11.27 -9.75 -2.14
C GLY A 34 -10.84 -9.55 -0.69
N VAL A 35 -9.96 -8.59 -0.40
CA VAL A 35 -9.50 -8.28 0.97
C VAL A 35 -9.45 -6.77 1.20
N CYS A 36 -9.89 -6.34 2.36
CA CYS A 36 -9.70 -4.98 2.85
C CYS A 36 -9.11 -5.04 4.26
N ALA A 37 -8.12 -4.21 4.53
CA ALA A 37 -7.52 -4.07 5.84
C ALA A 37 -7.24 -2.59 6.15
N TRP A 38 -7.31 -2.23 7.43
CA TRP A 38 -6.85 -0.94 7.89
C TRP A 38 -6.03 -1.07 9.17
N VAL A 39 -5.17 -0.11 9.37
CA VAL A 39 -4.26 -0.03 10.51
C VAL A 39 -4.20 1.41 10.99
N VAL A 40 -4.30 1.62 12.30
CA VAL A 40 -4.21 2.93 12.95
C VAL A 40 -2.93 3.03 13.76
N HIS A 41 -2.17 4.07 13.51
CA HIS A 41 -0.94 4.39 14.23
C HIS A 41 -1.07 5.73 14.96
N ALA A 42 -0.59 5.78 16.19
CA ALA A 42 -0.41 7.05 16.91
C ALA A 42 0.70 7.89 16.22
N THR A 43 0.39 9.14 15.86
CA THR A 43 1.35 9.98 15.10
C THR A 43 2.56 10.41 15.92
N GLY A 44 2.44 10.44 17.25
CA GLY A 44 3.53 10.89 18.14
C GLY A 44 4.68 9.90 18.28
N ASN A 45 4.41 8.58 18.24
CA ASN A 45 5.39 7.53 18.47
C ASN A 45 5.35 6.39 17.44
N GLY A 46 4.42 6.43 16.49
CA GLY A 46 4.23 5.37 15.48
C GLY A 46 3.65 4.06 16.03
N GLU A 47 3.14 4.05 17.26
CA GLU A 47 2.57 2.86 17.90
C GLU A 47 1.32 2.40 17.14
N LEU A 48 1.24 1.08 16.88
CA LEU A 48 0.05 0.43 16.38
C LEU A 48 -1.01 0.38 17.48
N VAL A 49 -2.14 1.04 17.28
CA VAL A 49 -3.19 1.13 18.29
C VAL A 49 -4.47 0.39 17.91
N ALA A 50 -4.74 0.22 16.62
CA ALA A 50 -5.87 -0.58 16.16
C ALA A 50 -5.64 -1.11 14.76
N MET A 51 -6.27 -2.22 14.42
CA MET A 51 -6.29 -2.76 13.05
C MET A 51 -7.51 -3.65 12.85
N ALA A 52 -7.97 -3.74 11.61
CA ALA A 52 -8.93 -4.74 11.20
C ALA A 52 -8.68 -5.20 9.77
N TRP A 53 -9.15 -6.39 9.47
CA TRP A 53 -9.15 -6.94 8.11
C TRP A 53 -10.36 -7.83 7.88
N SER A 54 -10.80 -7.88 6.63
CA SER A 54 -11.94 -8.71 6.22
C SER A 54 -11.80 -9.15 4.76
N ALA A 55 -12.58 -10.17 4.40
CA ALA A 55 -12.91 -10.39 3.00
C ALA A 55 -13.84 -9.26 2.50
N GLY A 56 -13.64 -8.81 1.26
CA GLY A 56 -14.39 -7.70 0.67
C GLY A 56 -14.11 -6.37 1.38
N ASP A 57 -15.13 -5.53 1.49
CA ASP A 57 -15.06 -4.16 2.01
C ASP A 57 -15.56 -3.99 3.46
N LEU A 58 -15.83 -5.09 4.16
CA LEU A 58 -16.44 -5.05 5.50
C LEU A 58 -15.57 -4.29 6.51
N ALA A 59 -14.24 -4.33 6.37
CA ALA A 59 -13.35 -3.59 7.25
C ALA A 59 -13.59 -2.07 7.16
N LEU A 60 -14.02 -1.54 6.02
CA LEU A 60 -14.37 -0.11 5.89
C LEU A 60 -15.70 0.26 6.57
N LYS A 61 -16.48 -0.72 6.97
CA LYS A 61 -17.75 -0.56 7.68
C LYS A 61 -17.64 -0.85 9.18
N ASP A 62 -16.41 -1.12 9.65
CA ASP A 62 -16.16 -1.40 11.06
C ASP A 62 -16.41 -0.15 11.91
N ASN A 63 -17.16 -0.31 12.98
CA ASN A 63 -17.47 0.74 13.95
C ASN A 63 -16.23 1.31 14.66
N HIS A 64 -15.07 0.62 14.57
CA HIS A 64 -13.80 1.08 15.13
C HIS A 64 -12.93 1.82 14.11
N LEU A 65 -13.33 1.91 12.85
CA LEU A 65 -12.65 2.75 11.87
C LEU A 65 -12.75 4.22 12.31
N PRO A 66 -11.62 4.96 12.43
CA PRO A 66 -11.67 6.37 12.77
C PRO A 66 -12.34 7.17 11.64
N GLU A 67 -13.22 8.11 11.99
CA GLU A 67 -13.94 8.94 11.03
C GLU A 67 -13.13 10.17 10.60
N HIS A 68 -12.33 10.72 11.51
CA HIS A 68 -11.58 11.96 11.31
C HIS A 68 -10.09 11.84 11.71
N PRO A 69 -9.35 10.85 11.18
CA PRO A 69 -7.92 10.75 11.47
C PRO A 69 -7.18 11.97 10.91
N VAL A 70 -6.03 12.32 11.50
CA VAL A 70 -5.22 13.46 11.03
C VAL A 70 -4.76 13.29 9.59
N SER A 71 -4.55 12.07 9.17
CA SER A 71 -4.17 11.74 7.79
C SER A 71 -4.53 10.30 7.44
N VAL A 72 -4.79 10.07 6.16
CA VAL A 72 -5.09 8.75 5.60
C VAL A 72 -4.15 8.47 4.44
N SER A 73 -3.56 7.28 4.43
CA SER A 73 -2.86 6.76 3.27
C SER A 73 -3.40 5.39 2.88
N TYR A 74 -3.26 5.02 1.61
CA TYR A 74 -3.75 3.73 1.17
C TYR A 74 -2.94 3.13 0.02
N VAL A 75 -2.99 1.81 -0.04
CA VAL A 75 -2.56 0.99 -1.18
C VAL A 75 -3.79 0.34 -1.76
N ALA A 76 -3.96 0.37 -3.08
CA ALA A 76 -5.02 -0.36 -3.78
C ALA A 76 -4.41 -1.33 -4.79
N LEU A 77 -4.76 -2.61 -4.68
CA LEU A 77 -4.27 -3.69 -5.51
C LEU A 77 -5.41 -4.28 -6.36
N PRO A 78 -5.11 -4.82 -7.54
CA PRO A 78 -3.80 -4.87 -8.17
C PRO A 78 -3.35 -3.49 -8.69
N GLU A 79 -2.05 -3.25 -8.64
CA GLU A 79 -1.44 -2.08 -9.26
C GLU A 79 -0.34 -2.48 -10.24
N TRP A 80 -0.16 -1.70 -11.29
CA TRP A 80 1.02 -1.75 -12.12
C TRP A 80 1.99 -0.70 -11.63
N SER A 81 3.21 -1.10 -11.35
CA SER A 81 4.22 -0.16 -10.87
C SER A 81 5.61 -0.51 -11.36
N THR A 82 6.44 0.52 -11.53
CA THR A 82 7.87 0.41 -11.84
C THR A 82 8.66 1.50 -11.15
N LEU A 83 9.94 1.26 -10.93
CA LEU A 83 10.89 2.26 -10.45
C LEU A 83 11.73 2.76 -11.62
N VAL A 84 11.78 4.06 -11.79
CA VAL A 84 12.58 4.71 -12.84
C VAL A 84 13.57 5.65 -12.16
N PRO A 85 14.89 5.54 -12.41
CA PRO A 85 15.85 6.51 -11.92
C PRO A 85 15.46 7.93 -12.36
N ASP A 86 15.57 8.91 -11.47
CA ASP A 86 15.14 10.29 -11.76
C ASP A 86 15.91 10.86 -12.97
N ALA A 87 17.18 10.46 -13.17
CA ALA A 87 17.99 10.85 -14.32
C ALA A 87 17.50 10.28 -15.67
N ALA A 88 16.70 9.22 -15.64
CA ALA A 88 16.14 8.55 -16.83
C ALA A 88 14.67 8.91 -17.09
N LEU A 89 14.02 9.58 -16.13
CA LEU A 89 12.61 9.94 -16.25
C LEU A 89 12.44 11.23 -17.01
N VAL A 90 11.89 11.14 -18.21
CA VAL A 90 11.48 12.31 -19.00
C VAL A 90 10.00 12.57 -18.73
N PRO A 91 9.61 13.81 -18.38
CA PRO A 91 8.21 14.14 -18.17
C PRO A 91 7.32 13.78 -19.37
N GLY A 92 6.20 13.11 -19.11
CA GLY A 92 5.27 12.64 -20.14
C GLY A 92 5.57 11.25 -20.71
N THR A 93 6.65 10.57 -20.26
CA THR A 93 7.00 9.19 -20.67
C THR A 93 6.56 8.12 -19.67
N GLU A 94 5.82 8.48 -18.64
CA GLU A 94 5.42 7.59 -17.55
C GLU A 94 4.66 6.35 -18.06
N ALA A 95 3.74 6.55 -19.02
CA ALA A 95 3.01 5.45 -19.65
C ALA A 95 3.92 4.47 -20.40
N GLN A 96 4.96 4.98 -21.04
CA GLN A 96 5.92 4.17 -21.79
C GLN A 96 6.72 3.27 -20.83
N HIS A 97 7.19 3.80 -19.70
CA HIS A 97 7.91 3.02 -18.69
C HIS A 97 7.05 1.89 -18.11
N LEU A 98 5.77 2.13 -17.82
CA LEU A 98 4.85 1.08 -17.39
C LEU A 98 4.63 0.02 -18.49
N SER A 99 4.45 0.44 -19.73
CA SER A 99 4.25 -0.47 -20.86
C SER A 99 5.47 -1.35 -21.14
N LEU A 100 6.68 -0.81 -20.99
CA LEU A 100 7.92 -1.58 -21.14
C LEU A 100 8.02 -2.72 -20.13
N VAL A 101 7.57 -2.50 -18.89
CA VAL A 101 7.66 -3.51 -17.83
C VAL A 101 6.49 -4.50 -17.87
N HIS A 102 5.29 -4.03 -18.20
CA HIS A 102 4.08 -4.84 -18.14
C HIS A 102 3.56 -5.34 -19.51
N GLY A 103 4.20 -4.93 -20.61
CA GLY A 103 3.88 -5.39 -21.96
C GLY A 103 2.59 -4.85 -22.56
N ASN A 104 1.82 -4.05 -21.84
CA ASN A 104 0.53 -3.50 -22.27
C ASN A 104 0.41 -2.03 -21.85
N ALA A 105 -0.53 -1.31 -22.45
CA ALA A 105 -0.87 0.04 -22.03
C ALA A 105 -1.46 0.01 -20.60
N PRO A 106 -1.04 0.94 -19.71
CA PRO A 106 -1.54 1.01 -18.35
C PRO A 106 -3.05 1.28 -18.34
N LYS A 107 -3.76 0.59 -17.45
CA LYS A 107 -5.18 0.82 -17.20
C LYS A 107 -5.34 1.76 -16.01
N GLY A 108 -6.19 2.77 -16.16
CA GLY A 108 -6.45 3.73 -15.10
C GLY A 108 -5.53 4.96 -15.11
N GLN A 109 -5.62 5.76 -14.06
CA GLN A 109 -4.84 6.99 -13.92
C GLN A 109 -3.39 6.67 -13.55
N ILE A 110 -2.45 7.20 -14.32
CA ILE A 110 -1.03 7.11 -14.02
C ILE A 110 -0.69 8.17 -12.95
N ARG A 111 0.06 7.74 -11.95
CA ARG A 111 0.54 8.57 -10.83
C ARG A 111 2.02 8.30 -10.60
N THR A 112 2.66 9.24 -9.92
CA THR A 112 4.09 9.14 -9.56
C THR A 112 4.27 9.37 -8.06
N GLU A 113 5.24 8.67 -7.47
CA GLU A 113 5.65 8.83 -6.07
C GLU A 113 7.18 8.85 -5.99
N PRO A 114 7.81 9.97 -5.60
CA PRO A 114 9.26 10.04 -5.48
C PRO A 114 9.79 9.12 -4.37
N VAL A 115 10.81 8.33 -4.66
CA VAL A 115 11.55 7.51 -3.70
C VAL A 115 12.92 8.15 -3.48
N ARG A 116 12.96 9.26 -2.74
CA ARG A 116 14.14 10.13 -2.57
C ARG A 116 15.39 9.39 -2.11
N LEU A 117 15.25 8.40 -1.22
CA LEU A 117 16.37 7.59 -0.73
C LEU A 117 17.07 6.80 -1.85
N LEU A 118 16.40 6.60 -2.97
CA LEU A 118 16.92 5.85 -4.11
C LEU A 118 17.31 6.76 -5.30
N GLY A 119 16.95 8.04 -5.27
CA GLY A 119 17.05 8.92 -6.45
C GLY A 119 16.21 8.41 -7.62
N ALA A 120 15.02 7.89 -7.33
CA ALA A 120 14.13 7.28 -8.29
C ALA A 120 12.67 7.67 -8.02
N THR A 121 11.85 7.58 -9.05
CA THR A 121 10.40 7.77 -8.97
C THR A 121 9.69 6.45 -9.23
N CYS A 122 8.77 6.11 -8.36
CA CYS A 122 7.83 5.02 -8.59
C CYS A 122 6.68 5.54 -9.46
N ILE A 123 6.56 5.00 -10.66
CA ILE A 123 5.42 5.24 -11.56
C ILE A 123 4.45 4.10 -11.33
N TYR A 124 3.16 4.40 -11.17
CA TYR A 124 2.14 3.39 -10.92
C TYR A 124 0.79 3.75 -11.52
N SER A 125 0.00 2.72 -11.77
CA SER A 125 -1.38 2.85 -12.26
C SER A 125 -2.25 1.78 -11.63
N ARG A 126 -3.50 2.12 -11.35
CA ARG A 126 -4.50 1.22 -10.79
C ARG A 126 -5.91 1.65 -11.16
N SER A 127 -6.88 0.75 -10.99
CA SER A 127 -8.27 1.01 -11.27
C SER A 127 -8.88 2.03 -10.31
N ALA A 128 -9.51 3.06 -10.83
CA ALA A 128 -10.26 4.03 -10.03
C ALA A 128 -11.42 3.37 -9.23
N GLN A 129 -11.97 2.27 -9.74
CA GLN A 129 -13.03 1.54 -9.06
C GLN A 129 -12.58 0.95 -7.72
N ALA A 130 -11.32 0.49 -7.63
CA ALA A 130 -10.77 -0.06 -6.38
C ALA A 130 -10.68 0.98 -5.26
N GLU A 131 -10.56 2.26 -5.62
CA GLU A 131 -10.39 3.37 -4.67
C GLU A 131 -11.70 4.04 -4.26
N LYS A 132 -12.78 3.82 -5.04
CA LYS A 132 -14.02 4.60 -4.96
C LYS A 132 -14.62 4.66 -3.55
N THR A 133 -14.87 3.50 -2.94
CA THR A 133 -15.50 3.42 -1.61
C THR A 133 -14.66 4.11 -0.53
N LEU A 134 -13.32 3.97 -0.61
CA LEU A 134 -12.43 4.63 0.34
C LEU A 134 -12.45 6.15 0.18
N LEU A 135 -12.43 6.64 -1.07
CA LEU A 135 -12.42 8.08 -1.35
C LEU A 135 -13.76 8.75 -1.04
N GLU A 136 -14.86 8.00 -1.04
CA GLU A 136 -16.15 8.47 -0.52
C GLU A 136 -16.10 8.71 1.00
N LEU A 137 -15.36 7.90 1.74
CA LEU A 137 -15.16 8.05 3.19
C LEU A 137 -14.08 9.10 3.53
N PHE A 138 -12.99 9.10 2.76
CA PHE A 138 -11.79 9.91 3.01
C PHE A 138 -11.32 10.58 1.72
N ALA A 139 -11.97 11.67 1.33
CA ALA A 139 -11.72 12.38 0.06
C ALA A 139 -10.23 12.82 -0.11
N ASN A 140 -9.53 13.09 0.98
CA ASN A 140 -8.14 13.52 1.00
C ASN A 140 -7.14 12.38 1.27
N ALA A 141 -7.57 11.10 1.17
CA ALA A 141 -6.67 9.98 1.37
C ALA A 141 -5.55 9.98 0.32
N ARG A 142 -4.32 9.81 0.79
CA ARG A 142 -3.12 9.80 -0.07
C ARG A 142 -2.88 8.40 -0.64
N PRO A 143 -2.88 8.24 -1.96
CA PRO A 143 -2.50 6.98 -2.59
C PRO A 143 -0.98 6.76 -2.44
N LEU A 144 -0.59 5.54 -2.09
CA LEU A 144 0.82 5.11 -2.06
C LEU A 144 0.97 3.82 -2.87
N PRO A 145 2.00 3.71 -3.73
CA PRO A 145 2.29 2.45 -4.40
C PRO A 145 2.97 1.47 -3.44
N LEU A 146 2.55 0.20 -3.48
CA LEU A 146 3.11 -0.86 -2.65
C LEU A 146 4.63 -0.95 -2.80
N ARG A 147 5.12 -0.87 -4.03
CA ARG A 147 6.55 -0.93 -4.35
C ARG A 147 7.37 0.15 -3.63
N SER A 148 6.88 1.38 -3.59
CA SER A 148 7.52 2.48 -2.86
C SER A 148 7.59 2.22 -1.35
N ILE A 149 6.53 1.64 -0.77
CA ILE A 149 6.48 1.28 0.64
C ILE A 149 7.53 0.20 0.96
N LEU A 150 7.59 -0.86 0.15
CA LEU A 150 8.56 -1.95 0.33
C LEU A 150 10.00 -1.44 0.23
N VAL A 151 10.30 -0.63 -0.79
CA VAL A 151 11.64 -0.07 -1.00
C VAL A 151 12.05 0.84 0.15
N ARG A 152 11.21 1.75 0.59
CA ARG A 152 11.49 2.61 1.75
C ARG A 152 11.69 1.78 3.03
N GLY A 153 10.86 0.76 3.21
CA GLY A 153 10.93 -0.13 4.37
C GLY A 153 12.23 -0.93 4.43
N VAL A 154 12.72 -1.49 3.31
CA VAL A 154 14.01 -2.23 3.32
C VAL A 154 15.20 -1.30 3.46
N LEU A 155 15.20 -0.15 2.78
CA LEU A 155 16.30 0.82 2.85
C LEU A 155 16.47 1.37 4.27
N SER A 156 15.37 1.67 4.97
CA SER A 156 15.45 2.19 6.35
C SER A 156 15.99 1.19 7.38
N ARG A 157 16.05 -0.10 7.04
CA ARG A 157 16.46 -1.19 7.95
C ARG A 157 17.76 -1.88 7.55
N SER A 158 18.34 -1.52 6.40
CA SER A 158 19.44 -2.28 5.77
C SER A 158 20.84 -1.74 6.06
N SER A 159 21.01 -0.82 7.02
CA SER A 159 22.30 -0.16 7.28
C SER A 159 23.42 -1.13 7.69
N SER A 160 23.12 -2.09 8.56
CA SER A 160 24.12 -3.04 9.11
C SER A 160 23.88 -4.49 8.72
N LYS A 161 22.65 -4.83 8.30
CA LYS A 161 22.27 -6.20 7.94
C LYS A 161 21.44 -6.19 6.66
N PRO A 162 21.50 -7.26 5.84
CA PRO A 162 20.55 -7.43 4.75
C PRO A 162 19.12 -7.41 5.29
N SER A 163 18.25 -6.68 4.60
CA SER A 163 16.83 -6.62 4.92
C SER A 163 16.03 -7.09 3.73
N VAL A 164 15.01 -7.89 4.00
CA VAL A 164 14.07 -8.40 2.99
C VAL A 164 12.65 -8.04 3.45
N LEU A 165 11.88 -7.42 2.58
CA LEU A 165 10.43 -7.30 2.74
C LEU A 165 9.73 -8.05 1.62
N LEU A 166 8.70 -8.77 2.01
CA LEU A 166 7.89 -9.58 1.13
C LEU A 166 6.43 -9.26 1.38
N HIS A 167 5.70 -8.97 0.29
CA HIS A 167 4.25 -8.92 0.29
C HIS A 167 3.71 -10.05 -0.57
N LYS A 168 2.96 -10.97 0.04
CA LYS A 168 2.28 -12.06 -0.66
C LYS A 168 0.83 -11.64 -0.94
N GLY A 169 0.55 -11.30 -2.19
CA GLY A 169 -0.81 -11.11 -2.69
C GLY A 169 -1.46 -12.41 -3.15
N ALA A 170 -2.64 -12.31 -3.75
CA ALA A 170 -3.35 -13.48 -4.32
C ALA A 170 -2.60 -14.05 -5.52
N ASP A 171 -2.25 -13.19 -6.49
CA ASP A 171 -1.67 -13.62 -7.78
C ASP A 171 -0.18 -13.32 -7.90
N ARG A 172 0.36 -12.49 -7.03
CA ARG A 172 1.75 -12.00 -7.12
C ARG A 172 2.38 -11.88 -5.74
N THR A 173 3.68 -12.10 -5.72
CA THR A 173 4.53 -11.82 -4.55
C THR A 173 5.48 -10.69 -4.91
N GLU A 174 5.44 -9.61 -4.17
CA GLU A 174 6.37 -8.49 -4.29
C GLU A 174 7.51 -8.67 -3.29
N ILE A 175 8.76 -8.53 -3.76
CA ILE A 175 9.95 -8.67 -2.93
C ILE A 175 10.82 -7.43 -3.09
N ALA A 176 11.29 -6.89 -1.98
CA ALA A 176 12.33 -5.88 -1.95
C ALA A 176 13.47 -6.34 -1.03
N ILE A 177 14.71 -6.22 -1.48
CA ILE A 177 15.93 -6.60 -0.76
C ILE A 177 16.90 -5.42 -0.78
N ALA A 178 17.46 -5.08 0.37
CA ALA A 178 18.48 -4.06 0.49
C ALA A 178 19.59 -4.48 1.47
N TYR A 179 20.78 -3.92 1.26
CA TYR A 179 21.93 -4.07 2.14
C TYR A 179 22.78 -2.80 2.09
N GLN A 180 23.27 -2.34 3.24
CA GLN A 180 24.07 -1.11 3.37
C GLN A 180 23.42 0.09 2.69
N ASN A 181 22.10 0.24 2.87
CA ASN A 181 21.26 1.29 2.25
C ASN A 181 21.23 1.26 0.71
N HIS A 182 21.67 0.17 0.08
CA HIS A 182 21.55 -0.04 -1.36
C HIS A 182 20.44 -1.03 -1.66
N LEU A 183 19.57 -0.68 -2.60
CA LEU A 183 18.55 -1.59 -3.12
C LEU A 183 19.22 -2.62 -4.03
N LEU A 184 19.13 -3.91 -3.66
CA LEU A 184 19.68 -5.02 -4.44
C LEU A 184 18.66 -5.63 -5.38
N LEU A 185 17.40 -5.70 -4.95
CA LEU A 185 16.29 -6.26 -5.73
C LEU A 185 14.99 -5.57 -5.34
N CYS A 186 14.17 -5.26 -6.35
CA CYS A 186 12.76 -4.96 -6.17
C CYS A 186 12.01 -5.51 -7.37
N ASN A 187 11.28 -6.61 -7.16
CA ASN A 187 10.58 -7.29 -8.27
C ASN A 187 9.27 -7.93 -7.80
N SER A 188 8.45 -8.27 -8.78
CA SER A 188 7.16 -8.94 -8.62
C SER A 188 7.20 -10.28 -9.35
N PHE A 189 6.78 -11.33 -8.66
CA PHE A 189 6.74 -12.69 -9.18
C PHE A 189 5.30 -13.21 -9.19
N PRO A 190 4.84 -13.85 -10.26
CA PRO A 190 3.54 -14.50 -10.26
C PRO A 190 3.53 -15.65 -9.25
N VAL A 191 2.42 -15.82 -8.54
CA VAL A 191 2.18 -17.00 -7.70
C VAL A 191 1.54 -18.07 -8.58
N HIS A 192 2.25 -19.15 -8.83
CA HIS A 192 1.66 -20.33 -9.49
C HIS A 192 1.03 -21.22 -8.41
N THR A 193 -0.28 -21.36 -8.45
CA THR A 193 -1.06 -22.31 -7.64
C THR A 193 -1.15 -23.65 -8.31
#